data_1408ac2caf5e51e031c47711b7515aa7
#
_entry.id   1408ac2caf5e51e031c47711b7515aa7
#
_cell.length_a   1.000
_cell.length_b   1.000
_cell.length_c   1.000
_cell.angle_alpha   90.00
_cell.angle_beta   90.00
_cell.angle_gamma   90.00
#
_symmetry.space_group_name_H-M   'P 1'
#
loop_
_entity.id
_entity.type
_entity.pdbx_description
1 polymer ?
#
loop_
_entity_poly.entity_id
_entity_poly.type
_entity_poly.pdbx_seq_one_letter_code
_entity_poly.pdbx_strand_id
1 'polypeptide(L)'
;MKPLVLMCCVGLFASMVPAHGQDRPTLRLVQTIPLPNVTGRLDHMAVDVEKKRLFVAAVANGTLEVLDLEAGRGINSISGIKDAQDAVFLGGNFNKLYVSSLDGTLRIFQGETFRLVQALKLEPDPNRLLYDPITDLIYFGYGGQNAGFDAYERVGVMQAKRGAQSDQFVADMIAPTYRPGHLAELAMDDDGRLLVCDSRADMIFQFDTRKRELIKSWAARGDGAADLSLDRARHRLFVGTRIPAEMTVYDSQSGKEIVSLPGPETMDGVHYDANLKRIYVSGGRWYGTPEASPGWVYVYQQKDADHYELVSKLKTRPGSGTSLFVPQLKRLYVASQAIGDQEAAVLAFEPVP
;
A
#
# COMPACT_ATOMS: atom_id res chain seq x y z
N MET A 1 -28.54 40.49 75.30
CA MET A 1 -28.74 40.13 73.95
C MET A 1 -27.34 39.97 73.25
N LYS A 2 -26.91 38.75 73.00
CA LYS A 2 -25.61 38.45 72.32
C LYS A 2 -25.94 38.09 70.89
N PRO A 3 -25.21 38.56 69.84
CA PRO A 3 -25.45 38.13 68.50
C PRO A 3 -24.74 36.80 68.23
N LEU A 4 -25.47 35.92 67.57
CA LEU A 4 -25.06 34.61 67.09
C LEU A 4 -24.30 34.82 65.70
N VAL A 5 -23.02 34.44 65.66
CA VAL A 5 -22.21 34.46 64.44
C VAL A 5 -22.38 33.10 63.73
N LEU A 6 -22.99 33.15 62.59
CA LEU A 6 -23.16 31.99 61.72
C LEU A 6 -21.92 31.84 60.81
N MET A 7 -21.14 30.76 61.01
CA MET A 7 -19.92 30.45 60.26
C MET A 7 -20.31 29.56 59.06
N CYS A 8 -20.32 30.14 57.84
CA CYS A 8 -20.52 29.41 56.58
C CYS A 8 -19.21 28.69 56.21
N CYS A 9 -19.18 27.37 56.32
CA CYS A 9 -18.14 26.54 55.73
C CYS A 9 -18.38 26.42 54.20
N VAL A 10 -17.56 27.10 53.40
CA VAL A 10 -17.51 26.88 51.94
C VAL A 10 -16.61 25.68 51.69
N GLY A 11 -17.22 24.53 51.35
CA GLY A 11 -16.51 23.34 50.93
C GLY A 11 -16.01 23.56 49.49
N LEU A 12 -14.68 23.62 49.29
CA LEU A 12 -14.07 23.53 47.97
C LEU A 12 -14.20 22.08 47.44
N PHE A 13 -15.12 21.86 46.53
CA PHE A 13 -15.08 20.69 45.70
C PHE A 13 -13.98 20.86 44.62
N ALA A 14 -12.81 20.26 44.82
CA ALA A 14 -11.82 20.09 43.78
C ALA A 14 -12.35 19.05 42.78
N SER A 15 -12.85 19.53 41.64
CA SER A 15 -13.15 18.67 40.50
C SER A 15 -11.82 18.09 39.97
N MET A 16 -11.57 16.82 40.26
CA MET A 16 -10.53 16.05 39.55
C MET A 16 -10.91 15.96 38.07
N VAL A 17 -10.29 16.79 37.23
CA VAL A 17 -10.26 16.60 35.81
C VAL A 17 -9.46 15.31 35.56
N PRO A 18 -10.02 14.27 34.91
CA PRO A 18 -9.23 13.10 34.59
C PRO A 18 -8.07 13.56 33.69
N ALA A 19 -6.85 13.30 34.12
CA ALA A 19 -5.68 13.48 33.27
C ALA A 19 -5.92 12.65 32.00
N HIS A 20 -6.07 13.33 30.89
CA HIS A 20 -6.02 12.68 29.57
C HIS A 20 -4.67 11.96 29.53
N GLY A 21 -4.72 10.61 29.52
CA GLY A 21 -3.52 9.82 29.33
C GLY A 21 -2.81 10.35 28.08
N GLN A 22 -1.54 10.67 28.20
CA GLN A 22 -0.74 11.03 27.02
C GLN A 22 -0.89 9.87 26.05
N ASP A 23 -1.54 10.11 24.89
CA ASP A 23 -1.66 9.16 23.82
C ASP A 23 -0.24 8.71 23.44
N ARG A 24 0.11 7.50 23.81
CA ARG A 24 1.40 6.93 23.39
C ARG A 24 1.39 6.85 21.88
N PRO A 25 2.41 7.41 21.21
CA PRO A 25 2.44 7.38 19.75
C PRO A 25 2.42 5.92 19.28
N THR A 26 1.51 5.58 18.38
CA THR A 26 1.42 4.24 17.78
C THR A 26 2.48 4.01 16.70
N LEU A 27 2.97 5.10 16.13
CA LEU A 27 4.05 5.15 15.13
C LEU A 27 5.04 6.26 15.52
N ARG A 28 6.32 6.02 15.36
CA ARG A 28 7.40 6.97 15.58
C ARG A 28 8.21 7.16 14.31
N LEU A 29 8.33 8.40 13.82
CA LEU A 29 9.26 8.71 12.73
C LEU A 29 10.69 8.47 13.20
N VAL A 30 11.41 7.57 12.54
CA VAL A 30 12.78 7.20 12.90
C VAL A 30 13.81 7.64 11.86
N GLN A 31 13.38 7.86 10.60
CA GLN A 31 14.28 8.28 9.54
C GLN A 31 13.50 9.02 8.45
N THR A 32 14.14 10.01 7.84
CA THR A 32 13.71 10.63 6.58
C THR A 32 14.82 10.45 5.57
N ILE A 33 14.54 9.75 4.47
CA ILE A 33 15.51 9.48 3.41
C ILE A 33 15.20 10.43 2.25
N PRO A 34 16.04 11.43 1.97
CA PRO A 34 15.81 12.39 0.91
C PRO A 34 15.96 11.74 -0.48
N LEU A 35 15.17 12.23 -1.42
CA LEU A 35 15.21 11.89 -2.85
C LEU A 35 15.50 13.17 -3.65
N PRO A 36 16.75 13.64 -3.64
CA PRO A 36 17.10 14.86 -4.36
C PRO A 36 16.88 14.66 -5.86
N ASN A 37 16.39 15.70 -6.54
CA ASN A 37 16.11 15.71 -7.98
C ASN A 37 14.97 14.78 -8.43
N VAL A 38 14.20 14.21 -7.51
CA VAL A 38 12.99 13.46 -7.81
C VAL A 38 11.79 14.40 -7.70
N THR A 39 11.00 14.48 -8.76
CA THR A 39 9.82 15.37 -8.84
C THR A 39 8.55 14.59 -9.17
N GLY A 40 7.41 15.20 -8.85
CA GLY A 40 6.11 14.61 -9.14
C GLY A 40 5.79 13.37 -8.30
N ARG A 41 4.91 12.54 -8.85
CA ARG A 41 4.34 11.40 -8.13
C ARG A 41 5.39 10.32 -7.86
N LEU A 42 5.46 9.88 -6.61
CA LEU A 42 6.04 8.62 -6.19
C LEU A 42 4.92 7.58 -6.09
N ASP A 43 5.26 6.33 -6.37
CA ASP A 43 4.32 5.22 -6.33
C ASP A 43 4.85 4.07 -5.45
N HIS A 44 4.47 2.85 -5.77
CA HIS A 44 4.73 1.72 -4.91
C HIS A 44 6.21 1.41 -4.73
N MET A 45 6.49 0.62 -3.72
CA MET A 45 7.83 0.34 -3.24
C MET A 45 8.05 -1.15 -3.06
N ALA A 46 9.29 -1.59 -3.26
CA ALA A 46 9.75 -2.93 -2.92
C ALA A 46 10.96 -2.87 -2.00
N VAL A 47 11.24 -3.96 -1.30
CA VAL A 47 12.35 -4.03 -0.37
C VAL A 47 13.19 -5.29 -0.60
N ASP A 48 14.49 -5.11 -0.56
CA ASP A 48 15.47 -6.17 -0.32
C ASP A 48 15.82 -6.14 1.17
N VAL A 49 15.20 -7.04 1.92
CA VAL A 49 15.34 -7.10 3.38
C VAL A 49 16.77 -7.50 3.77
N GLU A 50 17.40 -8.37 3.00
CA GLU A 50 18.76 -8.88 3.30
C GLU A 50 19.81 -7.77 3.21
N LYS A 51 19.78 -7.00 2.11
CA LYS A 51 20.72 -5.89 1.88
C LYS A 51 20.20 -4.53 2.32
N LYS A 52 19.00 -4.50 2.94
CA LYS A 52 18.36 -3.28 3.43
C LYS A 52 18.27 -2.19 2.36
N ARG A 53 17.87 -2.58 1.14
CA ARG A 53 17.62 -1.67 0.04
C ARG A 53 16.14 -1.48 -0.18
N LEU A 54 15.71 -0.25 -0.38
CA LEU A 54 14.35 0.09 -0.77
C LEU A 54 14.34 0.58 -2.21
N PHE A 55 13.39 0.09 -2.98
CA PHE A 55 13.14 0.50 -4.36
C PHE A 55 11.86 1.33 -4.39
N VAL A 56 11.89 2.50 -4.99
CA VAL A 56 10.77 3.45 -5.02
C VAL A 56 10.46 3.85 -6.46
N ALA A 57 9.25 3.61 -6.91
CA ALA A 57 8.82 4.03 -8.24
C ALA A 57 8.63 5.56 -8.28
N ALA A 58 9.43 6.24 -9.11
CA ALA A 58 9.38 7.68 -9.34
C ALA A 58 8.76 7.95 -10.72
N VAL A 59 7.42 7.97 -10.74
CA VAL A 59 6.59 7.93 -11.94
C VAL A 59 6.93 9.04 -12.92
N ALA A 60 6.90 10.29 -12.45
CA ALA A 60 7.15 11.45 -13.31
C ALA A 60 8.61 11.57 -13.74
N ASN A 61 9.55 11.03 -12.97
CA ASN A 61 10.96 10.98 -13.34
C ASN A 61 11.27 9.88 -14.37
N GLY A 62 10.41 8.89 -14.50
CA GLY A 62 10.69 7.71 -15.33
C GLY A 62 11.83 6.87 -14.78
N THR A 63 11.94 6.77 -13.46
CA THR A 63 13.02 6.08 -12.75
C THR A 63 12.49 5.16 -11.66
N LEU A 64 13.33 4.22 -11.25
CA LEU A 64 13.19 3.50 -9.98
C LEU A 64 14.37 3.88 -9.10
N GLU A 65 14.10 4.55 -7.99
CA GLU A 65 15.13 4.98 -7.05
C GLU A 65 15.52 3.83 -6.13
N VAL A 66 16.82 3.66 -5.89
CA VAL A 66 17.38 2.64 -5.00
C VAL A 66 17.99 3.31 -3.78
N LEU A 67 17.45 3.00 -2.61
CA LEU A 67 17.86 3.61 -1.34
C LEU A 67 18.57 2.59 -0.45
N ASP A 68 19.60 3.03 0.24
CA ASP A 68 20.19 2.31 1.35
C ASP A 68 19.49 2.71 2.65
N LEU A 69 18.81 1.77 3.28
CA LEU A 69 18.02 2.00 4.50
C LEU A 69 18.91 2.21 5.75
N GLU A 70 20.14 1.69 5.77
CA GLU A 70 21.07 1.91 6.89
C GLU A 70 21.72 3.29 6.77
N ALA A 71 22.23 3.60 5.58
CA ALA A 71 22.86 4.89 5.33
C ALA A 71 21.86 6.04 5.21
N GLY A 72 20.59 5.75 4.98
CA GLY A 72 19.52 6.76 4.86
C GLY A 72 19.67 7.67 3.64
N ARG A 73 20.08 7.12 2.51
CA ARG A 73 20.34 7.89 1.27
C ARG A 73 20.08 7.08 0.01
N GLY A 74 19.89 7.78 -1.09
CA GLY A 74 19.92 7.18 -2.43
C GLY A 74 21.31 6.62 -2.78
N ILE A 75 21.31 5.46 -3.41
CA ILE A 75 22.55 4.81 -3.89
C ILE A 75 22.57 4.55 -5.39
N ASN A 76 21.39 4.54 -6.02
CA ASN A 76 21.27 4.41 -7.47
C ASN A 76 19.91 4.95 -7.95
N SER A 77 19.82 5.25 -9.24
CA SER A 77 18.60 5.60 -9.95
C SER A 77 18.55 4.85 -11.28
N ILE A 78 17.62 3.94 -11.43
CA ILE A 78 17.46 3.13 -12.64
C ILE A 78 16.54 3.89 -13.59
N SER A 79 17.09 4.42 -14.67
CA SER A 79 16.38 5.26 -15.62
C SER A 79 15.75 4.50 -16.79
N GLY A 80 14.91 5.19 -17.59
CA GLY A 80 14.27 4.62 -18.77
C GLY A 80 13.05 3.75 -18.45
N ILE A 81 12.44 3.96 -17.31
CA ILE A 81 11.23 3.24 -16.86
C ILE A 81 10.06 4.23 -16.91
N LYS A 82 9.53 4.43 -18.11
CA LYS A 82 8.41 5.35 -18.31
C LYS A 82 7.20 4.93 -17.47
N ASP A 83 6.67 5.86 -16.66
CA ASP A 83 5.48 5.64 -15.82
C ASP A 83 5.61 4.40 -14.91
N ALA A 84 6.76 4.24 -14.22
CA ALA A 84 6.99 3.17 -13.26
C ALA A 84 5.89 3.14 -12.18
N GLN A 85 5.33 1.96 -11.89
CA GLN A 85 4.23 1.83 -10.92
C GLN A 85 4.65 1.05 -9.67
N ASP A 86 5.16 -0.15 -9.85
CA ASP A 86 5.50 -1.04 -8.75
C ASP A 86 6.77 -1.83 -9.04
N ALA A 87 7.32 -2.43 -8.00
CA ALA A 87 8.45 -3.33 -8.10
C ALA A 87 8.31 -4.53 -7.16
N VAL A 88 8.95 -5.64 -7.53
CA VAL A 88 9.18 -6.81 -6.66
C VAL A 88 10.63 -7.22 -6.78
N PHE A 89 11.30 -7.34 -5.63
CA PHE A 89 12.67 -7.85 -5.57
C PHE A 89 12.69 -9.28 -5.08
N LEU A 90 13.28 -10.17 -5.87
CA LEU A 90 13.54 -11.56 -5.51
C LEU A 90 15.03 -11.76 -5.31
N GLY A 91 15.45 -11.91 -4.07
CA GLY A 91 16.84 -12.14 -3.68
C GLY A 91 17.33 -13.56 -3.91
N GLY A 92 18.44 -13.92 -3.26
CA GLY A 92 19.02 -15.26 -3.30
C GLY A 92 19.28 -15.75 -4.72
N ASN A 93 18.82 -16.96 -5.03
CA ASN A 93 19.04 -17.61 -6.33
C ASN A 93 18.29 -16.96 -7.51
N PHE A 94 17.31 -16.10 -7.27
CA PHE A 94 16.65 -15.33 -8.33
C PHE A 94 17.51 -14.13 -8.72
N ASN A 95 17.84 -13.32 -7.74
CA ASN A 95 18.61 -12.07 -7.90
C ASN A 95 18.04 -11.19 -9.02
N LYS A 96 16.75 -10.93 -8.96
CA LYS A 96 15.96 -10.20 -9.96
C LYS A 96 15.10 -9.12 -9.35
N LEU A 97 15.00 -8.02 -10.05
CA LEU A 97 14.11 -6.90 -9.73
C LEU A 97 13.12 -6.74 -10.88
N TYR A 98 11.84 -6.93 -10.59
CA TYR A 98 10.73 -6.79 -11.51
C TYR A 98 10.12 -5.41 -11.34
N VAL A 99 9.80 -4.75 -12.45
CA VAL A 99 9.24 -3.39 -12.44
C VAL A 99 8.12 -3.30 -13.45
N SER A 100 6.92 -2.95 -13.00
CA SER A 100 5.77 -2.67 -13.84
C SER A 100 5.73 -1.21 -14.28
N SER A 101 5.14 -0.96 -15.43
CA SER A 101 5.02 0.39 -16.01
C SER A 101 3.73 0.53 -16.79
N LEU A 102 3.01 1.65 -16.65
CA LEU A 102 1.75 1.90 -17.38
C LEU A 102 1.91 1.87 -18.91
N ASP A 103 3.14 1.98 -19.42
CA ASP A 103 3.43 1.89 -20.85
C ASP A 103 3.21 0.48 -21.45
N GLY A 104 2.73 -0.46 -20.63
CA GLY A 104 2.50 -1.85 -21.03
C GLY A 104 3.77 -2.70 -20.97
N THR A 105 4.75 -2.35 -20.17
CA THR A 105 5.98 -3.12 -20.08
C THR A 105 6.26 -3.61 -18.66
N LEU A 106 6.53 -4.89 -18.52
CA LEU A 106 7.11 -5.48 -17.33
C LEU A 106 8.61 -5.70 -17.59
N ARG A 107 9.45 -4.95 -16.86
CA ARG A 107 10.91 -4.99 -16.97
C ARG A 107 11.52 -5.84 -15.89
N ILE A 108 12.53 -6.63 -16.22
CA ILE A 108 13.24 -7.50 -15.29
C ILE A 108 14.71 -7.12 -15.36
N PHE A 109 15.21 -6.70 -14.20
CA PHE A 109 16.61 -6.30 -14.03
C PHE A 109 17.36 -7.35 -13.19
N GLN A 110 18.64 -7.48 -13.43
CA GLN A 110 19.53 -8.22 -12.55
C GLN A 110 19.67 -7.46 -11.22
N GLY A 111 19.49 -8.13 -10.09
CA GLY A 111 19.28 -7.51 -8.79
C GLY A 111 20.47 -6.78 -8.17
N GLU A 112 21.72 -7.05 -8.64
CA GLU A 112 22.91 -6.37 -8.13
C GLU A 112 23.35 -5.24 -9.05
N THR A 113 23.36 -5.48 -10.35
CA THR A 113 23.90 -4.54 -11.32
C THR A 113 22.84 -3.61 -11.89
N PHE A 114 21.57 -3.94 -11.67
CA PHE A 114 20.40 -3.26 -12.25
C PHE A 114 20.43 -3.19 -13.79
N ARG A 115 21.15 -4.13 -14.42
CA ARG A 115 21.14 -4.27 -15.87
C ARG A 115 19.83 -4.93 -16.31
N LEU A 116 19.15 -4.35 -17.29
CA LEU A 116 17.96 -4.95 -17.89
C LEU A 116 18.33 -6.30 -18.50
N VAL A 117 17.62 -7.35 -18.12
CA VAL A 117 17.84 -8.73 -18.61
C VAL A 117 16.68 -9.24 -19.44
N GLN A 118 15.47 -8.73 -19.19
CA GLN A 118 14.27 -9.09 -19.96
C GLN A 118 13.23 -7.97 -19.89
N ALA A 119 12.45 -7.83 -20.94
CA ALA A 119 11.26 -6.99 -20.96
C ALA A 119 10.13 -7.75 -21.67
N LEU A 120 8.98 -7.82 -21.00
CA LEU A 120 7.76 -8.35 -21.58
C LEU A 120 6.89 -7.17 -22.00
N LYS A 121 6.45 -7.18 -23.26
CA LYS A 121 5.46 -6.23 -23.75
C LYS A 121 4.08 -6.82 -23.54
N LEU A 122 3.27 -6.12 -22.81
CA LEU A 122 1.89 -6.44 -22.44
C LEU A 122 0.94 -5.41 -23.06
N GLU A 123 -0.35 -5.57 -22.84
CA GLU A 123 -1.28 -4.44 -22.96
C GLU A 123 -0.96 -3.36 -21.92
N PRO A 124 -1.40 -2.12 -22.13
CA PRO A 124 -1.15 -1.04 -21.17
C PRO A 124 -1.64 -1.37 -19.76
N ASP A 125 -1.14 -0.60 -18.82
CA ASP A 125 -1.54 -0.55 -17.41
C ASP A 125 -1.05 -1.72 -16.53
N PRO A 126 0.14 -2.34 -16.73
CA PRO A 126 0.71 -3.16 -15.67
C PRO A 126 0.92 -2.32 -14.42
N ASN A 127 0.27 -2.73 -13.34
CA ASN A 127 0.29 -2.00 -12.08
C ASN A 127 0.96 -2.84 -10.99
N ARG A 128 0.25 -3.27 -9.97
CA ARG A 128 0.78 -4.00 -8.82
C ARG A 128 1.33 -5.37 -9.17
N LEU A 129 2.39 -5.75 -8.49
CA LEU A 129 3.06 -7.03 -8.60
C LEU A 129 2.96 -7.79 -7.28
N LEU A 130 2.56 -9.04 -7.32
CA LEU A 130 2.53 -9.93 -6.16
C LEU A 130 3.31 -11.21 -6.43
N TYR A 131 4.34 -11.48 -5.64
CA TYR A 131 5.07 -12.74 -5.70
C TYR A 131 4.51 -13.76 -4.72
N ASP A 132 4.25 -14.96 -5.21
CA ASP A 132 3.92 -16.13 -4.39
C ASP A 132 5.17 -17.01 -4.19
N PRO A 133 5.72 -17.08 -2.97
CA PRO A 133 6.91 -17.85 -2.68
C PRO A 133 6.69 -19.38 -2.67
N ILE A 134 5.44 -19.84 -2.71
CA ILE A 134 5.11 -21.28 -2.73
C ILE A 134 5.25 -21.83 -4.14
N THR A 135 4.83 -21.05 -5.13
CA THR A 135 4.78 -21.50 -6.53
C THR A 135 5.86 -20.84 -7.42
N ASP A 136 6.59 -19.87 -6.89
CA ASP A 136 7.51 -18.98 -7.64
C ASP A 136 6.78 -18.22 -8.78
N LEU A 137 5.49 -17.95 -8.60
CA LEU A 137 4.69 -17.17 -9.55
C LEU A 137 4.62 -15.69 -9.15
N ILE A 138 4.59 -14.82 -10.16
CA ILE A 138 4.31 -13.39 -10.01
C ILE A 138 2.98 -13.12 -10.67
N TYR A 139 2.07 -12.50 -9.92
CA TYR A 139 0.77 -12.04 -10.39
C TYR A 139 0.80 -10.53 -10.58
N PHE A 140 0.12 -10.02 -11.60
CA PHE A 140 0.05 -8.58 -11.87
C PHE A 140 -1.22 -8.20 -12.62
N GLY A 141 -1.81 -7.07 -12.24
CA GLY A 141 -2.95 -6.50 -12.97
C GLY A 141 -2.49 -5.76 -14.22
N TYR A 142 -3.23 -5.86 -15.34
CA TYR A 142 -2.98 -5.08 -16.55
C TYR A 142 -4.19 -5.08 -17.49
N GLY A 143 -4.17 -4.24 -18.53
CA GLY A 143 -5.28 -4.06 -19.46
C GLY A 143 -6.24 -2.96 -19.02
N GLY A 144 -7.53 -3.15 -19.24
CA GLY A 144 -8.55 -2.19 -18.80
C GLY A 144 -8.59 -0.90 -19.63
N GLN A 145 -8.86 0.22 -18.96
CA GLN A 145 -9.15 1.50 -19.61
C GLN A 145 -8.06 1.98 -20.56
N ASN A 146 -6.81 1.74 -20.25
CA ASN A 146 -5.70 2.21 -21.06
C ASN A 146 -5.45 1.31 -22.29
N ALA A 147 -6.09 0.14 -22.37
CA ALA A 147 -6.01 -0.79 -23.49
C ALA A 147 -7.18 -0.63 -24.51
N GLY A 148 -8.17 0.21 -24.21
CA GLY A 148 -9.31 0.51 -25.08
C GLY A 148 -10.66 0.07 -24.52
N PHE A 149 -11.75 0.49 -25.18
CA PHE A 149 -13.12 0.27 -24.68
C PHE A 149 -13.55 -1.20 -24.58
N ASP A 150 -12.97 -2.08 -25.36
CA ASP A 150 -13.33 -3.51 -25.40
C ASP A 150 -12.31 -4.39 -24.67
N ALA A 151 -11.34 -3.79 -23.99
CA ALA A 151 -10.30 -4.53 -23.29
C ALA A 151 -10.74 -4.91 -21.88
N TYR A 152 -10.76 -6.21 -21.63
CA TYR A 152 -10.96 -6.74 -20.28
C TYR A 152 -9.67 -6.58 -19.48
N GLU A 153 -9.84 -6.33 -18.21
CA GLU A 153 -8.74 -6.41 -17.25
C GLU A 153 -8.33 -7.85 -17.04
N ARG A 154 -7.04 -8.02 -16.83
CA ARG A 154 -6.42 -9.32 -16.66
C ARG A 154 -5.49 -9.31 -15.47
N VAL A 155 -5.47 -10.43 -14.77
CA VAL A 155 -4.37 -10.77 -13.89
C VAL A 155 -3.42 -11.68 -14.67
N GLY A 156 -2.28 -11.12 -15.05
CA GLY A 156 -1.20 -11.88 -15.68
C GLY A 156 -0.48 -12.76 -14.67
N VAL A 157 -0.02 -13.90 -15.12
CA VAL A 157 0.73 -14.87 -14.32
C VAL A 157 2.05 -15.16 -15.00
N MET A 158 3.14 -14.93 -14.29
CA MET A 158 4.50 -15.17 -14.79
C MET A 158 5.25 -16.11 -13.85
N GLN A 159 5.92 -17.11 -14.41
CA GLN A 159 6.84 -17.97 -13.65
C GLN A 159 8.20 -17.29 -13.52
N ALA A 160 8.57 -16.93 -12.30
CA ALA A 160 9.91 -16.48 -12.00
C ALA A 160 10.92 -17.64 -12.14
N LYS A 161 12.03 -17.38 -12.83
CA LYS A 161 13.11 -18.36 -13.04
C LYS A 161 14.39 -17.91 -12.31
N ARG A 162 15.13 -18.88 -11.81
CA ARG A 162 16.36 -18.63 -11.05
C ARG A 162 17.53 -18.24 -11.96
N GLY A 163 18.39 -17.39 -11.47
CA GLY A 163 19.61 -16.97 -12.16
C GLY A 163 19.33 -16.30 -13.50
N ALA A 164 20.12 -16.65 -14.51
CA ALA A 164 20.07 -16.05 -15.84
C ALA A 164 18.95 -16.60 -16.76
N GLN A 165 18.13 -17.54 -16.27
CA GLN A 165 17.03 -18.08 -17.05
C GLN A 165 15.96 -17.00 -17.28
N SER A 166 15.38 -16.98 -18.49
CA SER A 166 14.27 -16.10 -18.82
C SER A 166 12.99 -16.50 -18.11
N ASP A 167 12.31 -15.53 -17.56
CA ASP A 167 11.02 -15.69 -16.93
C ASP A 167 9.94 -15.93 -18.00
N GLN A 168 8.91 -16.68 -17.65
CA GLN A 168 7.92 -17.15 -18.62
C GLN A 168 6.54 -16.63 -18.26
N PHE A 169 5.91 -15.94 -19.20
CA PHE A 169 4.48 -15.68 -19.12
C PHE A 169 3.73 -17.00 -19.21
N VAL A 170 2.83 -17.26 -18.28
CA VAL A 170 2.17 -18.57 -18.13
C VAL A 170 0.72 -18.51 -18.56
N ALA A 171 -0.02 -17.50 -18.11
CA ALA A 171 -1.45 -17.38 -18.35
C ALA A 171 -1.98 -16.00 -17.96
N ASP A 172 -3.24 -15.79 -18.33
CA ASP A 172 -4.10 -14.73 -17.83
C ASP A 172 -5.30 -15.29 -17.08
N MET A 173 -5.78 -14.51 -16.13
CA MET A 173 -7.10 -14.65 -15.51
C MET A 173 -7.90 -13.38 -15.80
N ILE A 174 -9.09 -13.55 -16.38
CA ILE A 174 -9.92 -12.40 -16.78
C ILE A 174 -10.70 -11.87 -15.58
N ALA A 175 -10.61 -10.57 -15.34
CA ALA A 175 -11.45 -9.84 -14.41
C ALA A 175 -12.60 -9.17 -15.20
N PRO A 176 -13.80 -9.77 -15.21
CA PRO A 176 -14.89 -9.25 -16.03
C PRO A 176 -15.48 -8.01 -15.36
N THR A 177 -15.37 -6.87 -16.02
CA THR A 177 -15.93 -5.60 -15.57
C THR A 177 -16.99 -5.11 -16.57
N TYR A 178 -17.97 -4.35 -16.09
CA TYR A 178 -18.98 -3.70 -16.96
C TYR A 178 -18.48 -2.38 -17.55
N ARG A 179 -17.34 -1.90 -17.12
CA ARG A 179 -16.68 -0.69 -17.58
C ARG A 179 -15.16 -0.90 -17.52
N PRO A 180 -14.39 -0.17 -18.31
CA PRO A 180 -12.94 -0.23 -18.23
C PRO A 180 -12.45 0.12 -16.81
N GLY A 181 -11.74 -0.80 -16.20
CA GLY A 181 -11.28 -0.70 -14.84
C GLY A 181 -9.80 -0.37 -14.69
N HIS A 182 -9.26 -0.60 -13.51
CA HIS A 182 -7.85 -0.51 -13.15
C HIS A 182 -7.58 -1.39 -11.93
N LEU A 183 -6.96 -2.55 -12.15
CA LEU A 183 -6.59 -3.46 -11.06
C LEU A 183 -5.50 -2.82 -10.21
N ALA A 184 -5.87 -2.42 -8.99
CA ALA A 184 -5.05 -1.55 -8.17
C ALA A 184 -4.15 -2.30 -7.18
N GLU A 185 -4.66 -3.30 -6.48
CA GLU A 185 -3.92 -4.06 -5.49
C GLU A 185 -4.29 -5.55 -5.50
N LEU A 186 -3.33 -6.40 -5.10
CA LEU A 186 -3.46 -7.84 -5.04
C LEU A 186 -3.02 -8.39 -3.68
N ALA A 187 -3.75 -9.34 -3.14
CA ALA A 187 -3.33 -10.11 -1.96
C ALA A 187 -3.72 -11.58 -2.09
N MET A 188 -2.89 -12.47 -1.55
CA MET A 188 -3.11 -13.91 -1.59
C MET A 188 -3.42 -14.43 -0.20
N ASP A 189 -4.44 -15.28 -0.07
CA ASP A 189 -4.69 -16.02 1.16
C ASP A 189 -3.90 -17.35 1.22
N ASP A 190 -4.02 -18.04 2.35
CA ASP A 190 -3.28 -19.29 2.57
C ASP A 190 -3.83 -20.49 1.77
N ASP A 191 -5.05 -20.36 1.24
CA ASP A 191 -5.69 -21.36 0.36
C ASP A 191 -5.30 -21.20 -1.12
N GLY A 192 -4.51 -20.19 -1.45
CA GLY A 192 -4.14 -19.83 -2.82
C GLY A 192 -5.27 -19.10 -3.57
N ARG A 193 -6.13 -18.37 -2.85
CA ARG A 193 -7.10 -17.46 -3.44
C ARG A 193 -6.47 -16.08 -3.55
N LEU A 194 -6.48 -15.55 -4.75
CA LEU A 194 -6.01 -14.21 -5.04
C LEU A 194 -7.19 -13.23 -4.98
N LEU A 195 -7.08 -12.24 -4.11
CA LEU A 195 -8.01 -11.12 -4.00
C LEU A 195 -7.42 -9.92 -4.72
N VAL A 196 -8.23 -9.27 -5.54
CA VAL A 196 -7.82 -8.13 -6.37
C VAL A 196 -8.87 -7.05 -6.26
N CYS A 197 -8.50 -5.81 -5.97
CA CYS A 197 -9.40 -4.69 -6.07
C CYS A 197 -9.21 -3.91 -7.37
N ASP A 198 -10.31 -3.35 -7.85
CA ASP A 198 -10.36 -2.50 -9.02
C ASP A 198 -10.79 -1.10 -8.61
N SER A 199 -9.91 -0.12 -8.80
CA SER A 199 -10.14 1.24 -8.34
C SER A 199 -11.04 2.08 -9.26
N ARG A 200 -11.41 1.56 -10.43
CA ARG A 200 -12.29 2.26 -11.37
C ARG A 200 -13.62 1.57 -11.59
N ALA A 201 -13.62 0.23 -11.62
CA ALA A 201 -14.86 -0.53 -11.66
C ALA A 201 -15.50 -0.69 -10.29
N ASP A 202 -14.77 -0.34 -9.20
CA ASP A 202 -15.22 -0.43 -7.81
C ASP A 202 -15.64 -1.85 -7.43
N MET A 203 -14.81 -2.81 -7.85
CA MET A 203 -15.05 -4.23 -7.68
C MET A 203 -13.92 -4.89 -6.90
N ILE A 204 -14.26 -5.98 -6.24
CA ILE A 204 -13.30 -6.90 -5.65
C ILE A 204 -13.50 -8.25 -6.31
N PHE A 205 -12.41 -8.83 -6.81
CA PHE A 205 -12.39 -10.14 -7.46
C PHE A 205 -11.68 -11.16 -6.58
N GLN A 206 -12.15 -12.38 -6.57
CA GLN A 206 -11.49 -13.52 -5.95
C GLN A 206 -11.26 -14.61 -6.98
N PHE A 207 -9.99 -14.99 -7.20
CA PHE A 207 -9.58 -16.03 -8.13
C PHE A 207 -9.04 -17.26 -7.39
N ASP A 208 -9.28 -18.43 -7.97
CA ASP A 208 -8.55 -19.66 -7.64
C ASP A 208 -7.27 -19.69 -8.51
N THR A 209 -6.10 -19.53 -7.90
CA THR A 209 -4.84 -19.46 -8.65
C THR A 209 -4.41 -20.79 -9.23
N ARG A 210 -4.83 -21.91 -8.65
CA ARG A 210 -4.52 -23.27 -9.13
C ARG A 210 -5.32 -23.61 -10.39
N LYS A 211 -6.61 -23.27 -10.37
CA LYS A 211 -7.52 -23.46 -11.52
C LYS A 211 -7.41 -22.31 -12.53
N ARG A 212 -6.91 -21.15 -12.09
CA ARG A 212 -6.86 -19.90 -12.87
C ARG A 212 -8.23 -19.41 -13.30
N GLU A 213 -9.17 -19.49 -12.38
CA GLU A 213 -10.58 -19.16 -12.61
C GLU A 213 -11.07 -18.13 -11.61
N LEU A 214 -11.98 -17.26 -12.06
CA LEU A 214 -12.72 -16.38 -11.17
C LEU A 214 -13.67 -17.23 -10.32
N ILE A 215 -13.53 -17.12 -8.98
CA ILE A 215 -14.45 -17.76 -8.04
C ILE A 215 -15.73 -16.90 -7.90
N LYS A 216 -15.54 -15.59 -7.67
CA LYS A 216 -16.60 -14.61 -7.49
C LYS A 216 -16.07 -13.19 -7.55
N SER A 217 -16.99 -12.25 -7.63
CA SER A 217 -16.71 -10.82 -7.45
C SER A 217 -17.85 -10.16 -6.68
N TRP A 218 -17.56 -9.02 -6.07
CA TRP A 218 -18.56 -8.18 -5.40
C TRP A 218 -18.16 -6.72 -5.49
N ALA A 219 -19.15 -5.83 -5.34
CA ALA A 219 -18.89 -4.40 -5.33
C ALA A 219 -18.13 -3.99 -4.06
N ALA A 220 -17.13 -3.15 -4.20
CA ALA A 220 -16.55 -2.45 -3.08
C ALA A 220 -17.54 -1.41 -2.54
N ARG A 221 -17.44 -1.10 -1.24
CA ARG A 221 -18.19 0.00 -0.67
C ARG A 221 -17.55 1.32 -1.10
N GLY A 222 -18.28 2.14 -1.84
CA GLY A 222 -17.80 3.41 -2.36
C GLY A 222 -16.89 3.26 -3.59
N ASP A 223 -16.38 4.39 -4.06
CA ASP A 223 -15.61 4.50 -5.29
C ASP A 223 -14.10 4.55 -5.01
N GLY A 224 -13.32 4.06 -5.95
CA GLY A 224 -11.86 4.08 -5.88
C GLY A 224 -11.30 3.09 -4.86
N ALA A 225 -11.66 1.80 -4.96
CA ALA A 225 -11.03 0.72 -4.19
C ALA A 225 -9.55 0.60 -4.57
N ALA A 226 -8.69 1.32 -3.87
CA ALA A 226 -7.33 1.62 -4.29
C ALA A 226 -6.28 0.69 -3.74
N ASP A 227 -6.50 0.12 -2.57
CA ASP A 227 -5.53 -0.74 -1.90
C ASP A 227 -6.25 -1.76 -1.02
N LEU A 228 -5.61 -2.88 -0.75
CA LEU A 228 -6.15 -3.92 0.12
C LEU A 228 -5.07 -4.68 0.90
N SER A 229 -5.45 -5.26 2.02
CA SER A 229 -4.59 -6.12 2.83
C SER A 229 -5.39 -7.23 3.51
N LEU A 230 -4.72 -8.30 3.97
CA LEU A 230 -5.38 -9.48 4.55
C LEU A 230 -4.90 -9.79 5.97
N ASP A 231 -5.85 -10.00 6.88
CA ASP A 231 -5.68 -10.87 8.04
C ASP A 231 -6.06 -12.29 7.64
N ARG A 232 -5.07 -13.06 7.20
CA ARG A 232 -5.26 -14.44 6.71
C ARG A 232 -5.83 -15.35 7.80
N ALA A 233 -5.36 -15.18 9.03
CA ALA A 233 -5.74 -16.03 10.15
C ALA A 233 -7.23 -15.90 10.54
N ARG A 234 -7.84 -14.73 10.28
CA ARG A 234 -9.25 -14.45 10.61
C ARG A 234 -10.13 -14.26 9.39
N HIS A 235 -9.58 -14.45 8.20
CA HIS A 235 -10.28 -14.25 6.93
C HIS A 235 -10.89 -12.84 6.83
N ARG A 236 -10.12 -11.80 7.17
CA ARG A 236 -10.55 -10.41 7.04
C ARG A 236 -9.77 -9.70 5.94
N LEU A 237 -10.50 -9.10 5.03
CA LEU A 237 -9.99 -8.27 3.95
C LEU A 237 -10.24 -6.82 4.29
N PHE A 238 -9.18 -6.03 4.36
CA PHE A 238 -9.21 -4.59 4.55
C PHE A 238 -9.10 -3.92 3.19
N VAL A 239 -10.05 -3.07 2.84
CA VAL A 239 -10.07 -2.36 1.55
C VAL A 239 -10.20 -0.87 1.79
N GLY A 240 -9.29 -0.11 1.19
CA GLY A 240 -9.32 1.34 1.22
C GLY A 240 -10.07 1.90 0.01
N THR A 241 -11.09 2.75 0.24
CA THR A 241 -11.81 3.47 -0.83
C THR A 241 -11.59 4.97 -0.71
N ARG A 242 -11.67 5.67 -1.85
CA ARG A 242 -11.37 7.11 -1.91
C ARG A 242 -12.61 7.98 -1.73
N ILE A 243 -13.78 7.51 -2.14
CA ILE A 243 -15.04 8.27 -2.09
C ILE A 243 -16.20 7.36 -1.66
N PRO A 244 -16.70 7.46 -0.42
CA PRO A 244 -16.10 8.20 0.69
C PRO A 244 -14.74 7.61 1.07
N ALA A 245 -13.90 8.41 1.73
CA ALA A 245 -12.60 7.95 2.25
C ALA A 245 -12.83 7.05 3.46
N GLU A 246 -12.85 5.73 3.23
CA GLU A 246 -13.16 4.71 4.23
C GLU A 246 -12.23 3.51 4.10
N MET A 247 -11.90 2.89 5.22
CA MET A 247 -11.32 1.56 5.29
C MET A 247 -12.44 0.59 5.65
N THR A 248 -12.82 -0.27 4.70
CA THR A 248 -13.89 -1.25 4.89
C THR A 248 -13.32 -2.64 5.12
N VAL A 249 -13.86 -3.33 6.10
CA VAL A 249 -13.51 -4.71 6.43
C VAL A 249 -14.55 -5.65 5.85
N TYR A 250 -14.08 -6.63 5.09
CA TYR A 250 -14.91 -7.71 4.55
C TYR A 250 -14.48 -9.06 5.13
N ASP A 251 -15.41 -9.99 5.20
CA ASP A 251 -15.05 -11.40 5.28
C ASP A 251 -14.52 -11.86 3.91
N SER A 252 -13.26 -12.26 3.85
CA SER A 252 -12.60 -12.57 2.58
C SER A 252 -13.13 -13.83 1.89
N GLN A 253 -13.80 -14.71 2.63
CA GLN A 253 -14.36 -15.94 2.09
C GLN A 253 -15.76 -15.72 1.50
N SER A 254 -16.61 -14.95 2.15
CA SER A 254 -17.97 -14.68 1.70
C SER A 254 -18.11 -13.42 0.85
N GLY A 255 -17.23 -12.42 1.04
CA GLY A 255 -17.36 -11.07 0.50
C GLY A 255 -18.31 -10.19 1.31
N LYS A 256 -18.82 -10.67 2.45
CA LYS A 256 -19.73 -9.90 3.30
C LYS A 256 -19.00 -8.74 3.97
N GLU A 257 -19.56 -7.54 3.88
CA GLU A 257 -19.12 -6.37 4.65
C GLU A 257 -19.34 -6.60 6.15
N ILE A 258 -18.31 -6.31 6.95
CA ILE A 258 -18.33 -6.40 8.41
C ILE A 258 -18.51 -5.00 9.01
N VAL A 259 -17.62 -4.08 8.68
CA VAL A 259 -17.64 -2.71 9.18
C VAL A 259 -16.89 -1.79 8.21
N SER A 260 -17.32 -0.53 8.15
CA SER A 260 -16.57 0.54 7.48
C SER A 260 -16.19 1.62 8.47
N LEU A 261 -14.97 2.14 8.35
CA LEU A 261 -14.36 3.10 9.26
C LEU A 261 -13.80 4.27 8.46
N PRO A 262 -13.88 5.52 8.98
CA PRO A 262 -13.32 6.68 8.30
C PRO A 262 -11.83 6.49 7.98
N GLY A 263 -11.40 6.82 6.78
CA GLY A 263 -10.01 6.75 6.34
C GLY A 263 -9.42 8.12 5.97
N PRO A 264 -8.12 8.21 5.69
CA PRO A 264 -7.52 9.41 5.14
C PRO A 264 -7.97 9.62 3.68
N GLU A 265 -8.08 10.88 3.26
CA GLU A 265 -8.38 11.20 1.85
C GLU A 265 -7.31 10.65 0.91
N THR A 266 -7.70 10.28 -0.31
CA THR A 266 -6.82 9.76 -1.36
C THR A 266 -5.93 8.62 -0.88
N MET A 267 -6.54 7.60 -0.22
CA MET A 267 -5.83 6.41 0.24
C MET A 267 -5.08 5.71 -0.88
N ASP A 268 -3.86 5.25 -0.55
CA ASP A 268 -2.98 4.56 -1.47
C ASP A 268 -2.00 3.61 -0.74
N GLY A 269 -2.37 3.19 0.47
CA GLY A 269 -1.64 2.21 1.26
C GLY A 269 -2.52 1.68 2.39
N VAL A 270 -2.76 0.36 2.40
CA VAL A 270 -3.47 -0.37 3.46
C VAL A 270 -2.63 -1.58 3.87
N HIS A 271 -2.15 -1.62 5.10
CA HIS A 271 -1.24 -2.67 5.55
C HIS A 271 -1.66 -3.26 6.89
N TYR A 272 -1.72 -4.57 6.98
CA TYR A 272 -2.00 -5.28 8.22
C TYR A 272 -0.72 -5.77 8.88
N ASP A 273 -0.52 -5.35 10.14
CA ASP A 273 0.52 -5.87 11.03
C ASP A 273 -0.07 -6.95 11.94
N ALA A 274 0.17 -8.20 11.58
CA ALA A 274 -0.34 -9.35 12.33
C ALA A 274 0.26 -9.45 13.75
N ASN A 275 1.47 -8.91 13.99
CA ASN A 275 2.13 -8.95 15.30
C ASN A 275 1.45 -8.02 16.30
N LEU A 276 1.14 -6.80 15.88
CA LEU A 276 0.48 -5.81 16.71
C LEU A 276 -1.05 -5.80 16.54
N LYS A 277 -1.57 -6.57 15.58
CA LYS A 277 -2.98 -6.56 15.16
C LYS A 277 -3.44 -5.14 14.83
N ARG A 278 -2.65 -4.46 14.00
CA ARG A 278 -2.90 -3.07 13.58
C ARG A 278 -3.03 -2.97 12.07
N ILE A 279 -3.86 -2.05 11.65
CA ILE A 279 -3.97 -1.68 10.24
C ILE A 279 -3.41 -0.26 10.09
N TYR A 280 -2.45 -0.07 9.20
CA TYR A 280 -1.89 1.22 8.82
C TYR A 280 -2.51 1.62 7.49
N VAL A 281 -3.16 2.78 7.46
CA VAL A 281 -3.79 3.31 6.26
C VAL A 281 -3.19 4.67 5.95
N SER A 282 -2.47 4.77 4.85
CA SER A 282 -1.86 6.02 4.39
C SER A 282 -2.69 6.66 3.30
N GLY A 283 -2.72 7.99 3.29
CA GLY A 283 -3.38 8.80 2.29
C GLY A 283 -2.85 10.23 2.30
N GLY A 284 -2.90 10.87 1.15
CA GLY A 284 -2.46 12.24 0.97
C GLY A 284 -2.62 12.66 -0.48
N ARG A 285 -2.86 13.94 -0.71
CA ARG A 285 -3.10 14.45 -2.05
C ARG A 285 -1.85 14.37 -2.90
N TRP A 286 -1.92 13.70 -4.05
CA TRP A 286 -0.79 13.49 -4.95
C TRP A 286 -0.87 14.25 -6.28
N TYR A 287 -1.85 15.10 -6.44
CA TYR A 287 -1.88 16.02 -7.58
C TYR A 287 -1.32 17.36 -7.13
N GLY A 288 -0.10 17.69 -7.59
CA GLY A 288 0.70 18.85 -7.23
C GLY A 288 0.03 20.20 -7.28
N THR A 289 -0.98 20.44 -6.45
CA THR A 289 -1.52 21.77 -6.19
C THR A 289 -0.88 22.33 -4.92
N PRO A 290 -0.61 23.64 -4.85
CA PRO A 290 -0.05 24.28 -3.64
C PRO A 290 -0.90 24.08 -2.38
N GLU A 291 -2.16 23.74 -2.55
CA GLU A 291 -3.16 23.50 -1.51
C GLU A 291 -3.30 22.01 -1.15
N ALA A 292 -2.25 21.22 -1.39
CA ALA A 292 -2.25 19.81 -1.09
C ALA A 292 -2.64 19.57 0.37
N SER A 293 -3.65 18.74 0.60
CA SER A 293 -4.02 18.29 1.93
C SER A 293 -2.82 17.62 2.58
N PRO A 294 -2.60 17.79 3.88
CA PRO A 294 -1.53 17.08 4.57
C PRO A 294 -1.73 15.59 4.37
N GLY A 295 -0.61 14.86 4.20
CA GLY A 295 -0.65 13.41 4.24
C GLY A 295 -0.96 12.92 5.66
N TRP A 296 -1.54 11.73 5.73
CA TRP A 296 -1.90 11.09 6.98
C TRP A 296 -1.57 9.60 6.97
N VAL A 297 -1.27 9.07 8.14
CA VAL A 297 -1.37 7.65 8.44
C VAL A 297 -2.36 7.47 9.56
N TYR A 298 -3.46 6.76 9.28
CA TYR A 298 -4.42 6.34 10.29
C TYR A 298 -4.03 4.95 10.79
N VAL A 299 -4.12 4.75 12.09
CA VAL A 299 -3.79 3.47 12.74
C VAL A 299 -5.02 2.93 13.41
N TYR A 300 -5.46 1.75 12.99
CA TYR A 300 -6.57 1.04 13.61
C TYR A 300 -6.02 -0.13 14.42
N GLN A 301 -6.58 -0.31 15.62
CA GLN A 301 -6.34 -1.48 16.45
C GLN A 301 -7.45 -2.49 16.22
N GLN A 302 -7.11 -3.67 15.74
CA GLN A 302 -8.01 -4.81 15.70
C GLN A 302 -8.15 -5.37 17.11
N LYS A 303 -9.37 -5.34 17.68
CA LYS A 303 -9.69 -5.91 18.99
C LYS A 303 -9.97 -7.41 18.89
N ASP A 304 -10.76 -7.75 17.89
CA ASP A 304 -11.05 -9.13 17.46
C ASP A 304 -11.32 -9.17 15.95
N ALA A 305 -11.91 -10.24 15.42
CA ALA A 305 -12.17 -10.36 14.00
C ALA A 305 -13.08 -9.28 13.43
N ASP A 306 -14.03 -8.78 14.22
CA ASP A 306 -15.11 -7.92 13.74
C ASP A 306 -15.10 -6.51 14.35
N HIS A 307 -14.23 -6.25 15.34
CA HIS A 307 -14.19 -4.98 16.06
C HIS A 307 -12.84 -4.29 15.88
N TYR A 308 -12.89 -3.04 15.44
CA TYR A 308 -11.73 -2.20 15.13
C TYR A 308 -11.91 -0.81 15.75
N GLU A 309 -10.82 -0.23 16.20
CA GLU A 309 -10.79 1.10 16.80
C GLU A 309 -9.73 1.96 16.12
N LEU A 310 -10.10 3.17 15.68
CA LEU A 310 -9.14 4.16 15.22
C LEU A 310 -8.40 4.73 16.43
N VAL A 311 -7.14 4.32 16.61
CA VAL A 311 -6.33 4.67 17.81
C VAL A 311 -5.37 5.81 17.56
N SER A 312 -5.07 6.15 16.31
CA SER A 312 -4.18 7.28 16.01
C SER A 312 -4.41 7.82 14.59
N LYS A 313 -4.21 9.13 14.46
CA LYS A 313 -4.10 9.86 13.19
C LYS A 313 -2.77 10.60 13.18
N LEU A 314 -1.80 10.06 12.49
CA LEU A 314 -0.48 10.66 12.38
C LEU A 314 -0.42 11.55 11.13
N LYS A 315 -0.15 12.84 11.33
CA LYS A 315 0.08 13.76 10.23
C LYS A 315 1.46 13.51 9.63
N THR A 316 1.51 13.36 8.31
CA THR A 316 2.74 13.23 7.53
C THR A 316 2.96 14.47 6.67
N ARG A 317 3.91 14.41 5.75
CA ARG A 317 4.17 15.51 4.81
C ARG A 317 3.09 15.56 3.72
N PRO A 318 2.79 16.72 3.14
CA PRO A 318 1.97 16.80 1.93
C PRO A 318 2.43 15.83 0.84
N GLY A 319 1.50 15.24 0.10
CA GLY A 319 1.81 14.29 -0.97
C GLY A 319 2.30 12.91 -0.49
N SER A 320 2.02 12.53 0.74
CA SER A 320 2.39 11.23 1.33
C SER A 320 1.22 10.26 1.27
N GLY A 321 0.92 9.70 0.10
CA GLY A 321 -0.18 8.76 -0.11
C GLY A 321 0.25 7.30 -0.02
N THR A 322 1.21 6.92 -0.83
CA THR A 322 1.65 5.53 -0.98
C THR A 322 2.57 5.10 0.16
N SER A 323 2.42 3.88 0.62
CA SER A 323 3.26 3.31 1.69
C SER A 323 3.59 1.83 1.47
N LEU A 324 4.53 1.33 2.28
CA LEU A 324 4.92 -0.08 2.34
C LEU A 324 5.21 -0.46 3.79
N PHE A 325 4.52 -1.45 4.32
CA PHE A 325 4.87 -2.04 5.61
C PHE A 325 5.75 -3.26 5.42
N VAL A 326 6.90 -3.28 6.10
CA VAL A 326 7.87 -4.38 6.06
C VAL A 326 7.98 -5.01 7.45
N PRO A 327 7.25 -6.10 7.72
CA PRO A 327 7.21 -6.74 9.04
C PRO A 327 8.58 -7.17 9.54
N GLN A 328 9.45 -7.67 8.66
CA GLN A 328 10.81 -8.14 9.00
C GLN A 328 11.71 -7.02 9.53
N LEU A 329 11.50 -5.80 9.06
CA LEU A 329 12.23 -4.61 9.51
C LEU A 329 11.46 -3.85 10.60
N LYS A 330 10.20 -4.20 10.87
CA LYS A 330 9.28 -3.47 11.74
C LYS A 330 9.23 -1.99 11.33
N ARG A 331 8.98 -1.75 10.04
CA ARG A 331 8.97 -0.39 9.47
C ARG A 331 7.78 -0.20 8.53
N LEU A 332 7.16 0.96 8.66
CA LEU A 332 6.25 1.50 7.66
C LEU A 332 7.00 2.61 6.91
N TYR A 333 7.22 2.42 5.63
CA TYR A 333 7.79 3.42 4.73
C TYR A 333 6.66 4.17 4.04
N VAL A 334 6.73 5.49 4.02
CA VAL A 334 5.73 6.35 3.38
C VAL A 334 6.44 7.24 2.36
N ALA A 335 6.07 7.10 1.11
CA ALA A 335 6.62 7.92 0.03
C ALA A 335 5.99 9.31 0.06
N SER A 336 6.81 10.35 0.09
CA SER A 336 6.40 11.76 0.09
C SER A 336 6.97 12.45 -1.14
N GLN A 337 6.09 12.87 -2.05
CA GLN A 337 6.49 13.56 -3.28
C GLN A 337 7.02 14.98 -3.03
N ALA A 338 7.75 15.51 -4.00
CA ALA A 338 8.15 16.93 -3.99
C ALA A 338 6.92 17.84 -4.21
N ILE A 339 6.76 18.87 -3.37
CA ILE A 339 5.69 19.87 -3.49
C ILE A 339 6.23 21.25 -3.08
N GLY A 340 6.22 22.22 -3.99
CA GLY A 340 6.83 23.52 -3.76
C GLY A 340 8.31 23.38 -3.41
N ASP A 341 8.73 23.95 -2.27
CA ASP A 341 10.11 23.84 -1.77
C ASP A 341 10.40 22.53 -0.99
N GLN A 342 9.40 21.69 -0.83
CA GLN A 342 9.57 20.39 -0.19
C GLN A 342 10.20 19.38 -1.16
N GLU A 343 11.39 18.89 -0.86
CA GLU A 343 11.97 17.78 -1.60
C GLU A 343 11.20 16.46 -1.38
N ALA A 344 11.22 15.60 -2.40
CA ALA A 344 10.74 14.23 -2.27
C ALA A 344 11.56 13.46 -1.22
N ALA A 345 10.91 12.55 -0.50
CA ALA A 345 11.57 11.73 0.51
C ALA A 345 10.76 10.47 0.80
N VAL A 346 11.43 9.49 1.42
CA VAL A 346 10.76 8.38 2.11
C VAL A 346 10.84 8.60 3.61
N LEU A 347 9.69 8.55 4.27
CA LEU A 347 9.56 8.63 5.72
C LEU A 347 9.49 7.21 6.29
N ALA A 348 10.40 6.86 7.18
CA ALA A 348 10.38 5.55 7.84
C ALA A 348 9.85 5.68 9.27
N PHE A 349 8.75 4.98 9.53
CA PHE A 349 8.13 4.93 10.85
C PHE A 349 8.33 3.56 11.49
N GLU A 350 8.54 3.58 12.79
CA GLU A 350 8.58 2.39 13.64
C GLU A 350 7.26 2.24 14.39
N PRO A 351 6.57 1.10 14.25
CA PRO A 351 5.43 0.79 15.12
C PRO A 351 5.84 0.70 16.59
N VAL A 352 5.12 1.41 17.45
CA VAL A 352 5.31 1.37 18.90
C VAL A 352 4.25 0.45 19.50
N PRO A 353 4.62 -0.56 20.31
CA PRO A 353 3.69 -1.51 20.93
C PRO A 353 2.61 -0.88 21.81
#